data_173f9bbbd1f790a8c38f35d7f0bd7fb1
#
_entry.id   173f9bbbd1f790a8c38f35d7f0bd7fb1
#
_cell.length_a   1.000
_cell.length_b   1.000
_cell.length_c   1.000
_cell.angle_alpha   90.00
_cell.angle_beta   90.00
_cell.angle_gamma   90.00
#
_symmetry.space_group_name_H-M   'P 1'
#
loop_
_entity.id
_entity.type
_entity.pdbx_description
1 polymer ?
#
loop_
_entity_poly.entity_id
_entity_poly.type
_entity_poly.pdbx_seq_one_letter_code
_entity_poly.pdbx_strand_id
1 'polypeptide(L)'
;MTVQYKADFDKLEWESPNEGVRHKYIDQNNVRLRLVEYSKKMPPHWCEKGHYGYLIEGQLEIESESSKIMYKPGDGIFIPNGPDHKHRGRVISEKVLVFFIEKV
;
A
#
# COMPACT_ATOMS: atom_id res chain seq x y z
N MET A 1 26.15 7.10 -8.86
CA MET A 1 25.24 7.52 -7.79
C MET A 1 25.25 6.47 -6.68
N THR A 2 25.40 6.91 -5.45
CA THR A 2 25.47 6.01 -4.32
C THR A 2 24.08 5.64 -3.80
N VAL A 3 23.83 4.34 -3.67
CA VAL A 3 22.59 3.86 -3.07
C VAL A 3 22.64 4.08 -1.56
N GLN A 4 21.56 4.59 -0.99
CA GLN A 4 21.40 4.74 0.44
C GLN A 4 20.81 3.45 1.01
N TYR A 5 21.56 2.73 1.80
CA TYR A 5 21.11 1.44 2.35
C TYR A 5 20.00 1.61 3.39
N LYS A 6 19.97 2.76 4.06
CA LYS A 6 18.91 3.05 5.02
C LYS A 6 17.90 4.01 4.41
N ALA A 7 16.64 3.62 4.42
CA ALA A 7 15.53 4.50 4.07
C ALA A 7 14.95 5.06 5.37
N ASP A 8 15.25 6.32 5.67
CA ASP A 8 14.83 6.96 6.92
C ASP A 8 13.49 7.66 6.72
N PHE A 9 12.41 6.93 6.91
CA PHE A 9 11.06 7.45 6.72
C PHE A 9 10.70 8.55 7.72
N ASP A 10 11.32 8.56 8.90
CA ASP A 10 11.04 9.61 9.90
C ASP A 10 11.45 11.00 9.42
N LYS A 11 12.40 11.07 8.49
CA LYS A 11 12.85 12.35 7.92
C LYS A 11 12.01 12.82 6.75
N LEU A 12 11.09 12.00 6.28
CA LEU A 12 10.22 12.34 5.15
C LEU A 12 8.89 12.88 5.66
N GLU A 13 8.35 13.84 4.92
CA GLU A 13 7.02 14.34 5.22
C GLU A 13 5.96 13.53 4.51
N TRP A 14 4.77 13.44 5.12
CA TRP A 14 3.64 12.80 4.49
C TRP A 14 3.12 13.65 3.34
N GLU A 15 2.76 12.99 2.25
CA GLU A 15 2.06 13.61 1.12
C GLU A 15 0.69 12.94 0.99
N SER A 16 -0.32 13.70 0.56
CA SER A 16 -1.68 13.19 0.35
C SER A 16 -2.01 13.17 -1.13
N PRO A 17 -1.76 12.05 -1.84
CA PRO A 17 -2.07 11.99 -3.27
C PRO A 17 -3.56 11.93 -3.57
N ASN A 18 -4.38 11.39 -2.66
CA ASN A 18 -5.81 11.22 -2.84
C ASN A 18 -6.53 11.31 -1.51
N GLU A 19 -7.86 11.46 -1.56
CA GLU A 19 -8.68 11.49 -0.35
C GLU A 19 -8.50 10.21 0.46
N GLY A 20 -8.25 10.37 1.76
CA GLY A 20 -8.08 9.24 2.67
C GLY A 20 -6.78 8.48 2.52
N VAL A 21 -5.84 9.00 1.73
CA VAL A 21 -4.55 8.37 1.49
C VAL A 21 -3.44 9.36 1.76
N ARG A 22 -2.44 8.95 2.54
CA ARG A 22 -1.19 9.69 2.62
C ARG A 22 -0.03 8.71 2.59
N HIS A 23 1.10 9.15 2.07
CA HIS A 23 2.24 8.27 1.93
C HIS A 23 3.58 9.02 2.02
N LYS A 24 4.61 8.24 2.22
CA LYS A 24 6.02 8.65 2.11
C LYS A 24 6.70 7.57 1.29
N TYR A 25 7.65 7.96 0.44
CA TYR A 25 8.36 6.95 -0.33
C TYR A 25 9.78 7.39 -0.69
N ILE A 26 10.61 6.41 -0.98
CA ILE A 26 11.97 6.59 -1.45
C ILE A 26 12.16 5.72 -2.68
N ASP A 27 12.63 6.34 -3.76
CA ASP A 27 12.91 5.65 -5.02
C ASP A 27 14.41 5.56 -5.22
N GLN A 28 14.90 4.34 -5.42
CA GLN A 28 16.30 4.09 -5.76
C GLN A 28 16.36 2.85 -6.64
N ASN A 29 17.23 2.90 -7.65
CA ASN A 29 17.54 1.71 -8.43
C ASN A 29 16.30 1.02 -9.02
N ASN A 30 15.33 1.84 -9.46
CA ASN A 30 14.06 1.39 -10.03
C ASN A 30 13.15 0.65 -9.06
N VAL A 31 13.38 0.82 -7.77
CA VAL A 31 12.56 0.25 -6.70
C VAL A 31 12.04 1.37 -5.82
N ARG A 32 10.76 1.29 -5.48
CA ARG A 32 10.14 2.21 -4.53
C ARG A 32 9.83 1.47 -3.24
N LEU A 33 10.30 2.03 -2.13
CA LEU A 33 9.85 1.65 -0.80
C LEU A 33 8.82 2.68 -0.37
N ARG A 34 7.60 2.25 -0.09
CA ARG A 34 6.50 3.18 0.19
C ARG A 34 5.76 2.80 1.47
N LEU A 35 5.62 3.76 2.37
CA LEU A 35 4.81 3.64 3.57
C LEU A 35 3.51 4.38 3.32
N VAL A 36 2.38 3.69 3.45
CA VAL A 36 1.07 4.24 3.12
C VAL A 36 0.15 4.14 4.32
N GLU A 37 -0.59 5.22 4.58
CA GLU A 37 -1.67 5.22 5.55
C GLU A 37 -2.98 5.46 4.80
N TYR A 38 -3.93 4.55 4.99
CA TYR A 38 -5.29 4.69 4.49
C TYR A 38 -6.23 4.99 5.64
N SER A 39 -7.20 5.87 5.43
CA SER A 39 -8.28 6.12 6.39
C SER A 39 -9.61 5.64 5.80
N LYS A 40 -10.65 5.62 6.63
CA LYS A 40 -12.00 5.26 6.18
C LYS A 40 -12.55 6.21 5.11
N LYS A 41 -11.94 7.37 4.95
CA LYS A 41 -12.33 8.34 3.91
C LYS A 41 -11.89 7.95 2.52
N MET A 42 -11.01 6.97 2.39
CA MET A 42 -10.57 6.50 1.08
C MET A 42 -11.72 5.79 0.37
N PRO A 43 -12.19 6.30 -0.77
CA PRO A 43 -13.24 5.62 -1.51
C PRO A 43 -12.66 4.37 -2.19
N PRO A 44 -13.33 3.22 -2.09
CA PRO A 44 -12.88 2.04 -2.80
C PRO A 44 -12.92 2.26 -4.30
N HIS A 45 -11.89 1.83 -5.00
CA HIS A 45 -11.85 1.87 -6.46
C HIS A 45 -11.11 0.66 -7.00
N TRP A 46 -11.54 0.19 -8.17
CA TRP A 46 -10.89 -0.95 -8.82
C TRP A 46 -9.55 -0.52 -9.40
N CYS A 47 -8.53 -1.32 -9.16
CA CYS A 47 -7.17 -1.04 -9.58
C CYS A 47 -6.51 -2.30 -10.16
N GLU A 48 -5.74 -2.14 -11.24
CA GLU A 48 -5.00 -3.22 -11.86
C GLU A 48 -3.53 -3.21 -11.48
N LYS A 49 -3.10 -2.18 -10.73
CA LYS A 49 -1.72 -2.10 -10.25
C LYS A 49 -1.53 -3.00 -9.05
N GLY A 50 -0.58 -3.91 -9.15
CA GLY A 50 -0.29 -4.84 -8.08
C GLY A 50 0.47 -4.21 -6.93
N HIS A 51 0.48 -4.94 -5.81
CA HIS A 51 1.17 -4.51 -4.59
C HIS A 51 1.84 -5.71 -3.93
N TYR A 52 3.08 -5.50 -3.50
CA TYR A 52 3.79 -6.47 -2.66
C TYR A 52 4.13 -5.76 -1.36
N GLY A 53 3.69 -6.29 -0.24
CA GLY A 53 3.91 -5.58 1.00
C GLY A 53 3.52 -6.31 2.25
N TYR A 54 3.40 -5.54 3.32
CA TYR A 54 3.21 -6.05 4.66
C TYR A 54 2.31 -5.09 5.44
N LEU A 55 1.24 -5.61 6.03
CA LEU A 55 0.32 -4.81 6.83
C LEU A 55 0.90 -4.61 8.23
N ILE A 56 1.09 -3.36 8.62
CA ILE A 56 1.69 -3.01 9.90
C ILE A 56 0.62 -2.77 10.97
N GLU A 57 -0.45 -2.06 10.60
CA GLU A 57 -1.47 -1.64 11.56
C GLU A 57 -2.83 -1.59 10.89
N GLY A 58 -3.88 -1.94 11.64
CA GLY A 58 -5.26 -1.83 11.19
C GLY A 58 -5.78 -3.08 10.51
N GLN A 59 -6.98 -2.97 9.95
CA GLN A 59 -7.64 -4.05 9.21
C GLN A 59 -8.07 -3.57 7.84
N LEU A 60 -7.71 -4.33 6.83
CA LEU A 60 -7.97 -4.01 5.42
C LEU A 60 -8.63 -5.20 4.74
N GLU A 61 -9.73 -4.95 4.02
CA GLU A 61 -10.33 -5.96 3.16
C GLU A 61 -9.92 -5.66 1.72
N ILE A 62 -9.45 -6.68 1.01
CA ILE A 62 -9.16 -6.56 -0.42
C ILE A 62 -10.08 -7.49 -1.17
N GLU A 63 -10.86 -6.92 -2.07
CA GLU A 63 -11.81 -7.63 -2.91
C GLU A 63 -11.24 -7.81 -4.30
N SER A 64 -11.31 -9.03 -4.83
CA SER A 64 -11.07 -9.32 -6.24
C SER A 64 -12.40 -9.75 -6.86
N GLU A 65 -12.39 -10.12 -8.15
CA GLU A 65 -13.61 -10.58 -8.82
C GLU A 65 -14.21 -11.84 -8.18
N SER A 66 -13.36 -12.68 -7.59
CA SER A 66 -13.78 -13.99 -7.08
C SER A 66 -13.74 -14.12 -5.57
N SER A 67 -13.17 -13.15 -4.85
CA SER A 67 -12.99 -13.31 -3.41
C SER A 67 -12.87 -11.98 -2.67
N LYS A 68 -13.09 -12.07 -1.36
CA LYS A 68 -12.79 -11.00 -0.41
C LYS A 68 -11.87 -11.57 0.64
N ILE A 69 -10.75 -10.91 0.88
CA ILE A 69 -9.76 -11.37 1.85
C ILE A 69 -9.55 -10.28 2.88
N MET A 70 -9.61 -10.67 4.15
CA MET A 70 -9.34 -9.75 5.26
C MET A 70 -7.89 -9.86 5.66
N TYR A 71 -7.22 -8.71 5.77
CA TYR A 71 -5.83 -8.63 6.22
C TYR A 71 -5.76 -7.98 7.59
N LYS A 72 -4.87 -8.49 8.43
CA LYS A 72 -4.59 -7.97 9.77
C LYS A 72 -3.08 -7.72 9.91
N PRO A 73 -2.63 -7.02 10.94
CA PRO A 73 -1.20 -6.81 11.15
C PRO A 73 -0.42 -8.12 11.15
N GLY A 74 0.69 -8.13 10.41
CA GLY A 74 1.50 -9.32 10.22
C GLY A 74 1.24 -10.06 8.93
N ASP A 75 0.16 -9.75 8.22
CA ASP A 75 -0.13 -10.41 6.94
C ASP A 75 0.64 -9.78 5.80
N GLY A 76 1.16 -10.62 4.92
CA GLY A 76 1.76 -10.19 3.66
C GLY A 76 0.68 -9.92 2.61
N ILE A 77 0.96 -9.00 1.71
CA ILE A 77 0.10 -8.68 0.58
C ILE A 77 0.88 -9.03 -0.68
N PHE A 78 0.29 -9.87 -1.52
CA PHE A 78 0.93 -10.32 -2.75
C PHE A 78 -0.09 -10.25 -3.88
N ILE A 79 -0.08 -9.16 -4.63
CA ILE A 79 -1.01 -8.93 -5.74
C ILE A 79 -0.20 -8.56 -6.98
N PRO A 80 -0.13 -9.45 -7.98
CA PRO A 80 0.56 -9.11 -9.23
C PRO A 80 -0.13 -8.00 -10.01
N ASN A 81 0.60 -7.34 -10.89
CA ASN A 81 0.01 -6.38 -11.83
C ASN A 81 -0.86 -7.10 -12.86
N GLY A 82 -1.84 -6.41 -13.38
CA GLY A 82 -2.58 -6.84 -14.55
C GLY A 82 -4.08 -6.94 -14.33
N PRO A 83 -4.85 -7.01 -15.42
CA PRO A 83 -6.32 -7.07 -15.35
C PRO A 83 -6.84 -8.34 -14.69
N ASP A 84 -6.08 -9.44 -14.72
CA ASP A 84 -6.48 -10.69 -14.08
C ASP A 84 -6.44 -10.60 -12.56
N HIS A 85 -5.75 -9.58 -12.02
CA HIS A 85 -5.58 -9.37 -10.58
C HIS A 85 -6.22 -8.07 -10.11
N LYS A 86 -7.21 -7.59 -10.85
CA LYS A 86 -7.94 -6.39 -10.51
C LYS A 86 -8.56 -6.51 -9.12
N HIS A 87 -8.40 -5.47 -8.32
CA HIS A 87 -8.81 -5.50 -6.92
C HIS A 87 -9.21 -4.11 -6.43
N ARG A 88 -9.89 -4.08 -5.29
CA ARG A 88 -10.15 -2.83 -4.57
C ARG A 88 -10.02 -3.06 -3.07
N GLY A 89 -9.52 -2.06 -2.36
CA GLY A 89 -9.36 -2.12 -0.92
C GLY A 89 -10.44 -1.36 -0.18
N ARG A 90 -10.79 -1.84 1.00
CA ARG A 90 -11.71 -1.15 1.92
C ARG A 90 -11.12 -1.16 3.31
N VAL A 91 -11.01 0.02 3.91
CA VAL A 91 -10.49 0.17 5.28
C VAL A 91 -11.60 -0.20 6.26
N ILE A 92 -11.32 -1.16 7.13
CA ILE A 92 -12.29 -1.65 8.12
C ILE A 92 -12.11 -0.95 9.46
N SER A 93 -10.86 -0.75 9.91
CA SER A 93 -10.55 -0.01 11.12
C SER A 93 -10.54 1.49 10.86
N GLU A 94 -10.19 2.30 11.88
CA GLU A 94 -10.07 3.76 11.70
C GLU A 94 -9.07 4.10 10.60
N LYS A 95 -7.94 3.41 10.61
CA LYS A 95 -6.88 3.59 9.63
C LYS A 95 -6.10 2.31 9.45
N VAL A 96 -5.35 2.24 8.37
CA VAL A 96 -4.48 1.13 8.01
C VAL A 96 -3.11 1.70 7.67
N LEU A 97 -2.06 1.09 8.21
CA LEU A 97 -0.68 1.40 7.86
C LEU A 97 -0.08 0.19 7.18
N VAL A 98 0.44 0.40 5.96
CA VAL A 98 0.99 -0.69 5.15
C VAL A 98 2.30 -0.25 4.52
N PHE A 99 3.22 -1.20 4.38
CA PHE A 99 4.48 -0.99 3.69
C PHE A 99 4.46 -1.75 2.37
N PHE A 100 4.77 -1.04 1.28
CA PHE A 100 4.84 -1.62 -0.06
C PHE A 100 6.22 -1.52 -0.66
N ILE A 101 6.57 -2.51 -1.48
CA ILE A 101 7.73 -2.49 -2.36
C ILE A 101 7.19 -2.53 -3.78
N GLU A 102 7.56 -1.54 -4.59
CA GLU A 102 7.03 -1.37 -5.95
C GLU A 102 8.17 -1.14 -6.94
N LYS A 103 7.95 -1.54 -8.18
CA LYS A 103 8.85 -1.16 -9.28
C LYS A 103 8.42 0.20 -9.82
N VAL A 104 9.39 1.01 -10.16
CA VAL A 104 9.15 2.34 -10.75
C VAL A 104 9.99 2.57 -11.99
#